data_86fd536940710e0deaf0b1a3ea717985
#
_entry.id   86fd536940710e0deaf0b1a3ea717985
#
_cell.length_a   1.000
_cell.length_b   1.000
_cell.length_c   1.000
_cell.angle_alpha   90.00
_cell.angle_beta   90.00
_cell.angle_gamma   90.00
#
_symmetry.space_group_name_H-M   'P 1'
#
loop_
_entity.id
_entity.type
_entity.pdbx_description
1 polymer ?
#
loop_
_entity_poly.entity_id
_entity_poly.type
_entity_poly.pdbx_seq_one_letter_code
_entity_poly.pdbx_strand_id
1 'polypeptide(L)'
;IYTPTVKDGKADPDVLPHEEKILTLGSYGRLSFFQFKGAIEALLRELNIKGASFAPEKSNPSYHPGRCAKVLIDGKEIGVFGTIHPTVAARYGLSGEVLAAELQMDALLAAIDPEKLYHPLPKFPASTRDIAVLVDDAVPAASMQATVEKAAGKLLESVKLFDVYKGKGIPEGKKSVAYSISFRAAD
;
A
#
# COMPACT_ATOMS: atom_id res chain seq x y z
N ILE A 1 -22.35 -0.06 -0.36
CA ILE A 1 -22.68 0.67 -1.62
C ILE A 1 -23.73 -0.12 -2.36
N TYR A 2 -24.76 0.56 -2.87
CA TYR A 2 -25.84 -0.03 -3.63
C TYR A 2 -25.74 0.45 -5.07
N THR A 3 -25.59 -0.48 -6.01
CA THR A 3 -25.56 -0.18 -7.44
C THR A 3 -26.81 -0.75 -8.09
N PRO A 4 -27.72 0.08 -8.60
CA PRO A 4 -28.94 -0.42 -9.24
C PRO A 4 -28.61 -1.20 -10.50
N THR A 5 -29.31 -2.31 -10.72
CA THR A 5 -29.29 -3.00 -12.01
C THR A 5 -30.03 -2.13 -13.02
N VAL A 6 -29.38 -1.84 -14.16
CA VAL A 6 -29.95 -0.95 -15.19
C VAL A 6 -30.40 -1.76 -16.38
N LYS A 7 -31.67 -1.54 -16.81
CA LYS A 7 -32.25 -2.05 -18.03
C LYS A 7 -32.80 -0.88 -18.85
N ASP A 8 -32.40 -0.79 -20.10
CA ASP A 8 -32.81 0.30 -21.03
C ASP A 8 -32.52 1.72 -20.47
N GLY A 9 -31.38 1.89 -19.75
CA GLY A 9 -30.93 3.16 -19.17
C GLY A 9 -31.69 3.59 -17.90
N LYS A 10 -32.56 2.75 -17.34
CA LYS A 10 -33.28 2.99 -16.09
C LYS A 10 -33.03 1.88 -15.08
N ALA A 11 -33.13 2.19 -13.79
CA ALA A 11 -33.08 1.17 -12.75
C ALA A 11 -34.22 0.13 -12.99
N ASP A 12 -33.87 -1.15 -12.97
CA ASP A 12 -34.82 -2.24 -13.09
C ASP A 12 -35.53 -2.43 -11.74
N PRO A 13 -36.85 -2.17 -11.63
CA PRO A 13 -37.58 -2.28 -10.37
C PRO A 13 -37.76 -3.71 -9.88
N ASP A 14 -37.62 -4.69 -10.77
CA ASP A 14 -37.82 -6.10 -10.47
C ASP A 14 -36.53 -6.81 -10.01
N VAL A 15 -35.39 -6.11 -10.06
CA VAL A 15 -34.07 -6.65 -9.67
C VAL A 15 -33.51 -5.85 -8.51
N LEU A 16 -33.15 -6.55 -7.43
CA LEU A 16 -32.49 -5.90 -6.30
C LEU A 16 -31.15 -5.29 -6.74
N PRO A 17 -30.80 -4.11 -6.20
CA PRO A 17 -29.50 -3.51 -6.46
C PRO A 17 -28.37 -4.41 -5.99
N HIS A 18 -27.24 -4.36 -6.70
CA HIS A 18 -26.04 -5.01 -6.25
C HIS A 18 -25.48 -4.30 -5.01
N GLU A 19 -25.24 -5.06 -3.95
CA GLU A 19 -24.69 -4.53 -2.69
C GLU A 19 -23.21 -4.88 -2.57
N GLU A 20 -22.38 -3.87 -2.37
CA GLU A 20 -20.95 -4.03 -2.06
C GLU A 20 -20.68 -3.55 -0.64
N LYS A 21 -19.96 -4.38 0.12
CA LYS A 21 -19.44 -4.01 1.44
C LYS A 21 -18.08 -3.36 1.28
N ILE A 22 -17.96 -2.12 1.75
CA ILE A 22 -16.71 -1.36 1.73
C ILE A 22 -16.26 -1.08 3.15
N LEU A 23 -15.02 -1.43 3.44
CA LEU A 23 -14.33 -0.99 4.66
C LEU A 23 -13.74 0.39 4.40
N THR A 24 -14.22 1.38 5.13
CA THR A 24 -13.69 2.75 5.06
C THR A 24 -12.86 3.08 6.31
N LEU A 25 -11.65 3.59 6.10
CA LEU A 25 -10.81 4.16 7.14
C LEU A 25 -10.64 5.65 6.89
N GLY A 26 -10.54 6.43 7.96
CA GLY A 26 -10.34 7.88 7.87
C GLY A 26 -9.42 8.42 8.95
N SER A 27 -8.68 9.49 8.63
CA SER A 27 -7.91 10.28 9.59
C SER A 27 -7.97 11.76 9.21
N TYR A 28 -8.15 12.61 10.22
CA TYR A 28 -8.19 14.05 10.05
C TYR A 28 -7.08 14.71 10.89
N GLY A 29 -6.11 15.33 10.20
CA GLY A 29 -5.07 16.16 10.79
C GLY A 29 -4.10 15.48 11.76
N ARG A 30 -4.09 14.15 11.89
CA ARG A 30 -3.27 13.41 12.86
C ARG A 30 -2.18 12.55 12.27
N LEU A 31 -2.41 11.97 11.11
CA LEU A 31 -1.48 11.04 10.47
C LEU A 31 -0.92 11.66 9.19
N SER A 32 0.34 11.38 8.89
CA SER A 32 0.89 11.59 7.56
C SER A 32 0.44 10.49 6.60
N PHE A 33 0.59 10.72 5.29
CA PHE A 33 0.30 9.71 4.27
C PHE A 33 0.98 8.36 4.54
N PHE A 34 2.26 8.37 4.93
CA PHE A 34 3.00 7.13 5.19
C PHE A 34 2.59 6.45 6.50
N GLN A 35 2.20 7.20 7.52
CA GLN A 35 1.65 6.62 8.75
C GLN A 35 0.29 5.96 8.48
N PHE A 36 -0.56 6.58 7.65
CA PHE A 36 -1.83 6.02 7.27
C PHE A 36 -1.66 4.75 6.41
N LYS A 37 -0.70 4.78 5.46
CA LYS A 37 -0.27 3.59 4.72
C LYS A 37 0.16 2.47 5.67
N GLY A 38 0.98 2.79 6.68
CA GLY A 38 1.42 1.83 7.69
C GLY A 38 0.27 1.20 8.48
N ALA A 39 -0.80 1.96 8.75
CA ALA A 39 -2.01 1.41 9.38
C ALA A 39 -2.71 0.38 8.48
N ILE A 40 -2.80 0.67 7.17
CA ILE A 40 -3.35 -0.28 6.18
C ILE A 40 -2.46 -1.53 6.08
N GLU A 41 -1.13 -1.35 6.01
CA GLU A 41 -0.18 -2.47 6.01
C GLU A 41 -0.30 -3.33 7.29
N ALA A 42 -0.50 -2.69 8.44
CA ALA A 42 -0.73 -3.40 9.70
C ALA A 42 -2.03 -4.20 9.67
N LEU A 43 -3.11 -3.63 9.16
CA LEU A 43 -4.39 -4.33 8.98
C LEU A 43 -4.21 -5.57 8.11
N LEU A 44 -3.59 -5.44 6.93
CA LEU A 44 -3.38 -6.56 6.02
C LEU A 44 -2.49 -7.66 6.65
N ARG A 45 -1.46 -7.26 7.39
CA ARG A 45 -0.59 -8.20 8.12
C ARG A 45 -1.32 -8.93 9.25
N GLU A 46 -2.14 -8.23 10.04
CA GLU A 46 -2.92 -8.84 11.13
C GLU A 46 -3.96 -9.83 10.60
N LEU A 47 -4.50 -9.56 9.43
CA LEU A 47 -5.38 -10.47 8.70
C LEU A 47 -4.62 -11.61 8.00
N ASN A 48 -3.30 -11.69 8.16
CA ASN A 48 -2.42 -12.68 7.51
C ASN A 48 -2.56 -12.70 5.97
N ILE A 49 -2.86 -11.54 5.37
CA ILE A 49 -2.98 -11.40 3.92
C ILE A 49 -1.59 -11.27 3.31
N LYS A 50 -1.27 -12.19 2.42
CA LYS A 50 -0.02 -12.22 1.64
C LYS A 50 -0.21 -11.56 0.29
N GLY A 51 0.88 -11.26 -0.42
CA GLY A 51 0.82 -10.68 -1.77
C GLY A 51 0.30 -9.24 -1.85
N ALA A 52 0.19 -8.55 -0.71
CA ALA A 52 -0.24 -7.14 -0.69
C ALA A 52 0.82 -6.23 -1.30
N SER A 53 0.39 -5.33 -2.17
CA SER A 53 1.25 -4.33 -2.82
C SER A 53 0.49 -3.02 -3.05
N PHE A 54 1.24 -1.95 -3.37
CA PHE A 54 0.70 -0.61 -3.56
C PHE A 54 1.19 -0.03 -4.87
N ALA A 55 0.27 0.56 -5.64
CA ALA A 55 0.60 1.24 -6.89
C ALA A 55 0.12 2.71 -6.85
N PRO A 56 0.88 3.67 -7.42
CA PRO A 56 0.42 5.04 -7.50
C PRO A 56 -0.92 5.16 -8.24
N GLU A 57 -1.84 5.97 -7.71
CA GLU A 57 -3.11 6.33 -8.34
C GLU A 57 -3.13 7.83 -8.60
N LYS A 58 -3.39 8.25 -9.85
CA LYS A 58 -3.36 9.66 -10.25
C LYS A 58 -4.66 10.14 -10.91
N SER A 59 -5.54 9.20 -11.24
CA SER A 59 -6.75 9.48 -12.01
C SER A 59 -8.00 9.68 -11.17
N ASN A 60 -7.99 9.25 -9.89
CA ASN A 60 -9.14 9.39 -9.01
C ASN A 60 -9.32 10.85 -8.55
N PRO A 61 -10.38 11.56 -8.99
CA PRO A 61 -10.57 12.98 -8.73
C PRO A 61 -10.87 13.32 -7.25
N SER A 62 -11.25 12.33 -6.45
CA SER A 62 -11.52 12.52 -5.02
C SER A 62 -10.26 12.64 -4.18
N TYR A 63 -9.12 12.19 -4.73
CA TYR A 63 -7.85 12.14 -4.01
C TYR A 63 -6.81 13.08 -4.65
N HIS A 64 -5.81 13.45 -3.84
CA HIS A 64 -4.68 14.23 -4.31
C HIS A 64 -3.76 13.36 -5.20
N PRO A 65 -3.49 13.73 -6.47
CA PRO A 65 -2.80 12.86 -7.44
C PRO A 65 -1.35 12.50 -7.07
N GLY A 66 -0.71 13.28 -6.18
CA GLY A 66 0.63 12.99 -5.66
C GLY A 66 0.65 12.22 -4.35
N ARG A 67 -0.53 11.94 -3.75
CA ARG A 67 -0.67 11.27 -2.45
C ARG A 67 -1.87 10.34 -2.46
N CYS A 68 -1.93 9.48 -3.47
CA CYS A 68 -2.96 8.46 -3.62
C CYS A 68 -2.34 7.18 -4.16
N ALA A 69 -2.79 6.04 -3.66
CA ALA A 69 -2.33 4.73 -4.10
C ALA A 69 -3.46 3.71 -4.09
N LYS A 70 -3.40 2.79 -5.04
CA LYS A 70 -4.19 1.57 -5.08
C LYS A 70 -3.64 0.57 -4.09
N VAL A 71 -4.52 -0.20 -3.47
CA VAL A 71 -4.18 -1.38 -2.68
C VAL A 71 -4.46 -2.60 -3.54
N LEU A 72 -3.44 -3.45 -3.72
CA LEU A 72 -3.55 -4.66 -4.51
C LEU A 72 -3.23 -5.88 -3.65
N ILE A 73 -3.91 -6.99 -3.92
CA ILE A 73 -3.59 -8.32 -3.41
C ILE A 73 -3.39 -9.22 -4.63
N ASP A 74 -2.22 -9.86 -4.74
CA ASP A 74 -1.81 -10.68 -5.90
C ASP A 74 -2.03 -9.98 -7.25
N GLY A 75 -1.75 -8.67 -7.28
CA GLY A 75 -1.89 -7.82 -8.46
C GLY A 75 -3.33 -7.36 -8.76
N LYS A 76 -4.35 -7.84 -8.04
CA LYS A 76 -5.74 -7.40 -8.19
C LYS A 76 -6.03 -6.22 -7.27
N GLU A 77 -6.59 -5.14 -7.83
CA GLU A 77 -7.02 -3.97 -7.07
C GLU A 77 -8.19 -4.33 -6.15
N ILE A 78 -8.03 -4.00 -4.86
CA ILE A 78 -9.07 -4.20 -3.83
C ILE A 78 -9.51 -2.88 -3.21
N GLY A 79 -8.88 -1.78 -3.56
CA GLY A 79 -9.25 -0.48 -3.03
C GLY A 79 -8.22 0.60 -3.28
N VAL A 80 -8.48 1.75 -2.70
CA VAL A 80 -7.67 2.96 -2.84
C VAL A 80 -7.52 3.65 -1.50
N PHE A 81 -6.41 4.34 -1.29
CA PHE A 81 -6.21 5.21 -0.14
C PHE A 81 -5.39 6.43 -0.51
N GLY A 82 -5.55 7.49 0.26
CA GLY A 82 -4.75 8.69 0.02
C GLY A 82 -5.23 9.91 0.77
N THR A 83 -4.60 11.04 0.48
CA THR A 83 -5.05 12.36 0.90
C THR A 83 -6.23 12.77 0.04
N ILE A 84 -7.36 13.12 0.65
CA ILE A 84 -8.51 13.67 -0.08
C ILE A 84 -8.11 14.97 -0.76
N HIS A 85 -8.57 15.17 -1.98
CA HIS A 85 -8.26 16.38 -2.74
C HIS A 85 -8.72 17.64 -1.98
N PRO A 86 -7.89 18.69 -1.84
CA PRO A 86 -8.25 19.87 -1.05
C PRO A 86 -9.58 20.52 -1.45
N THR A 87 -9.89 20.56 -2.76
CA THR A 87 -11.16 21.09 -3.24
C THR A 87 -12.36 20.24 -2.83
N VAL A 88 -12.18 18.93 -2.69
CA VAL A 88 -13.21 18.02 -2.19
C VAL A 88 -13.39 18.23 -0.68
N ALA A 89 -12.30 18.23 0.10
CA ALA A 89 -12.34 18.48 1.54
C ALA A 89 -13.02 19.82 1.87
N ALA A 90 -12.70 20.88 1.14
CA ALA A 90 -13.29 22.21 1.32
C ALA A 90 -14.81 22.22 1.10
N ARG A 91 -15.36 21.43 0.18
CA ARG A 91 -16.81 21.31 -0.05
C ARG A 91 -17.55 20.74 1.17
N TYR A 92 -16.85 19.97 2.00
CA TYR A 92 -17.36 19.44 3.26
C TYR A 92 -16.97 20.29 4.49
N GLY A 93 -16.42 21.50 4.27
CA GLY A 93 -16.02 22.41 5.34
C GLY A 93 -14.75 21.96 6.10
N LEU A 94 -13.96 21.06 5.54
CA LEU A 94 -12.75 20.56 6.16
C LEU A 94 -11.54 21.38 5.70
N SER A 95 -10.78 21.93 6.65
CA SER A 95 -9.63 22.82 6.38
C SER A 95 -8.25 22.17 6.58
N GLY A 96 -8.21 20.95 7.09
CA GLY A 96 -6.97 20.20 7.35
C GLY A 96 -6.73 19.07 6.36
N GLU A 97 -5.60 18.36 6.52
CA GLU A 97 -5.33 17.16 5.76
C GLU A 97 -6.29 16.03 6.18
N VAL A 98 -7.03 15.53 5.21
CA VAL A 98 -7.93 14.39 5.37
C VAL A 98 -7.35 13.21 4.62
N LEU A 99 -7.18 12.10 5.30
CA LEU A 99 -6.78 10.82 4.71
C LEU A 99 -7.98 9.89 4.72
N ALA A 100 -8.21 9.20 3.64
CA ALA A 100 -9.25 8.18 3.53
C ALA A 100 -8.75 6.95 2.79
N ALA A 101 -9.33 5.80 3.13
CA ALA A 101 -9.17 4.55 2.41
C ALA A 101 -10.53 3.89 2.23
N GLU A 102 -10.72 3.25 1.08
CA GLU A 102 -11.87 2.42 0.76
C GLU A 102 -11.37 1.08 0.25
N LEU A 103 -11.71 0.00 0.96
CA LEU A 103 -11.27 -1.35 0.65
C LEU A 103 -12.49 -2.25 0.47
N GLN A 104 -12.51 -3.06 -0.57
CA GLN A 104 -13.56 -4.05 -0.84
C GLN A 104 -13.52 -5.14 0.24
N MET A 105 -14.56 -5.20 1.08
CA MET A 105 -14.61 -6.12 2.22
C MET A 105 -14.58 -7.58 1.78
N ASP A 106 -15.32 -7.93 0.73
CA ASP A 106 -15.38 -9.33 0.26
C ASP A 106 -14.02 -9.79 -0.31
N ALA A 107 -13.27 -8.87 -0.97
CA ALA A 107 -11.92 -9.17 -1.42
C ALA A 107 -10.94 -9.35 -0.26
N LEU A 108 -11.06 -8.54 0.79
CA LEU A 108 -10.27 -8.71 2.02
C LEU A 108 -10.58 -10.06 2.68
N LEU A 109 -11.86 -10.39 2.87
CA LEU A 109 -12.28 -11.64 3.50
C LEU A 109 -11.81 -12.87 2.72
N ALA A 110 -11.88 -12.82 1.39
CA ALA A 110 -11.42 -13.90 0.52
C ALA A 110 -9.89 -14.11 0.55
N ALA A 111 -9.12 -13.08 0.91
CA ALA A 111 -7.67 -13.11 0.94
C ALA A 111 -7.10 -13.46 2.32
N ILE A 112 -7.92 -13.56 3.36
CA ILE A 112 -7.48 -13.94 4.71
C ILE A 112 -6.96 -15.38 4.68
N ASP A 113 -5.73 -15.55 5.17
CA ASP A 113 -5.20 -16.87 5.52
C ASP A 113 -5.49 -17.11 7.01
N PRO A 114 -6.48 -17.95 7.37
CA PRO A 114 -6.87 -18.15 8.77
C PRO A 114 -5.83 -18.94 9.56
N GLU A 115 -4.90 -19.61 8.88
CA GLU A 115 -3.91 -20.46 9.54
C GLU A 115 -2.64 -19.65 9.84
N LYS A 116 -2.40 -19.38 11.13
CA LYS A 116 -1.12 -18.87 11.64
C LYS A 116 -0.25 -20.06 12.04
N LEU A 117 0.59 -20.51 11.11
CA LEU A 117 1.49 -21.62 11.38
C LEU A 117 2.67 -21.18 12.25
N TYR A 118 3.08 -22.05 13.17
CA TYR A 118 4.32 -21.87 13.92
C TYR A 118 5.52 -22.01 12.98
N HIS A 119 6.43 -21.05 13.01
CA HIS A 119 7.72 -21.13 12.35
C HIS A 119 8.80 -21.31 13.41
N PRO A 120 9.63 -22.36 13.34
CA PRO A 120 10.75 -22.55 14.25
C PRO A 120 11.70 -21.34 14.23
N LEU A 121 12.26 -21.01 15.38
CA LEU A 121 13.30 -19.99 15.44
C LEU A 121 14.51 -20.43 14.60
N PRO A 122 15.09 -19.50 13.82
CA PRO A 122 16.26 -19.82 13.01
C PRO A 122 17.44 -20.28 13.88
N LYS A 123 18.16 -21.31 13.44
CA LYS A 123 19.32 -21.86 14.15
C LYS A 123 20.56 -20.96 14.06
N PHE A 124 20.69 -20.20 12.96
CA PHE A 124 21.86 -19.40 12.69
C PHE A 124 21.58 -17.90 12.81
N PRO A 125 22.58 -17.09 13.23
CA PRO A 125 22.43 -15.64 13.24
C PRO A 125 22.29 -15.09 11.81
N ALA A 126 21.56 -13.99 11.66
CA ALA A 126 21.48 -13.27 10.38
C ALA A 126 22.79 -12.52 10.10
N SER A 127 23.13 -12.43 8.82
CA SER A 127 24.16 -11.52 8.32
C SER A 127 23.47 -10.35 7.63
N THR A 128 23.65 -9.13 8.15
CA THR A 128 23.03 -7.92 7.61
C THR A 128 24.02 -7.14 6.76
N ARG A 129 23.53 -6.57 5.65
CA ARG A 129 24.27 -5.67 4.76
C ARG A 129 23.41 -4.47 4.42
N ASP A 130 23.99 -3.29 4.51
CA ASP A 130 23.33 -2.05 4.12
C ASP A 130 23.85 -1.60 2.76
N ILE A 131 22.93 -1.17 1.90
CA ILE A 131 23.24 -0.59 0.60
C ILE A 131 22.53 0.75 0.47
N ALA A 132 23.18 1.72 -0.16
CA ALA A 132 22.57 2.97 -0.56
C ALA A 132 22.70 3.12 -2.08
N VAL A 133 21.60 3.37 -2.75
CA VAL A 133 21.51 3.42 -4.22
C VAL A 133 21.02 4.79 -4.65
N LEU A 134 21.75 5.41 -5.57
CA LEU A 134 21.35 6.66 -6.19
C LEU A 134 20.51 6.37 -7.42
N VAL A 135 19.28 6.88 -7.44
CA VAL A 135 18.31 6.63 -8.51
C VAL A 135 17.55 7.91 -8.89
N ASP A 136 16.89 7.88 -10.04
CA ASP A 136 16.01 8.97 -10.44
C ASP A 136 14.79 9.05 -9.50
N ASP A 137 14.32 10.26 -9.28
CA ASP A 137 13.24 10.57 -8.34
C ASP A 137 11.94 9.82 -8.66
N ALA A 138 11.69 9.58 -9.95
CA ALA A 138 10.52 8.87 -10.44
C ALA A 138 10.54 7.36 -10.16
N VAL A 139 11.71 6.76 -9.81
CA VAL A 139 11.82 5.32 -9.56
C VAL A 139 11.17 4.97 -8.21
N PRO A 140 10.13 4.13 -8.18
CA PRO A 140 9.51 3.72 -6.92
C PRO A 140 10.45 2.86 -6.07
N ALA A 141 10.47 3.07 -4.74
CA ALA A 141 11.26 2.25 -3.83
C ALA A 141 10.88 0.75 -3.92
N ALA A 142 9.59 0.45 -4.13
CA ALA A 142 9.12 -0.92 -4.28
C ALA A 142 9.75 -1.66 -5.48
N SER A 143 10.00 -0.99 -6.62
CA SER A 143 10.64 -1.62 -7.77
C SER A 143 12.11 -1.96 -7.52
N MET A 144 12.78 -1.14 -6.72
CA MET A 144 14.16 -1.39 -6.30
C MET A 144 14.21 -2.55 -5.30
N GLN A 145 13.30 -2.56 -4.32
CA GLN A 145 13.17 -3.65 -3.36
C GLN A 145 12.94 -4.98 -4.08
N ALA A 146 12.01 -5.04 -5.04
CA ALA A 146 11.76 -6.23 -5.84
C ALA A 146 12.99 -6.69 -6.64
N THR A 147 13.83 -5.75 -7.12
CA THR A 147 15.08 -6.06 -7.80
C THR A 147 16.09 -6.68 -6.83
N VAL A 148 16.21 -6.13 -5.63
CA VAL A 148 17.07 -6.67 -4.57
C VAL A 148 16.60 -8.07 -4.16
N GLU A 149 15.31 -8.26 -3.92
CA GLU A 149 14.72 -9.54 -3.55
C GLU A 149 14.99 -10.62 -4.61
N LYS A 150 14.82 -10.26 -5.88
CA LYS A 150 15.12 -11.17 -7.00
C LYS A 150 16.60 -11.55 -7.10
N ALA A 151 17.49 -10.60 -6.84
CA ALA A 151 18.94 -10.82 -6.94
C ALA A 151 19.54 -11.54 -5.73
N ALA A 152 18.97 -11.35 -4.54
CA ALA A 152 19.51 -11.86 -3.27
C ALA A 152 19.37 -13.37 -3.10
N GLY A 153 18.46 -14.02 -3.84
CA GLY A 153 18.31 -15.47 -3.86
C GLY A 153 17.78 -16.08 -2.58
N LYS A 154 18.03 -17.39 -2.38
CA LYS A 154 17.39 -18.22 -1.34
C LYS A 154 17.80 -17.89 0.11
N LEU A 155 18.92 -17.21 0.30
CA LEU A 155 19.38 -16.81 1.64
C LEU A 155 18.75 -15.52 2.13
N LEU A 156 17.97 -14.83 1.31
CA LEU A 156 17.31 -13.60 1.70
C LEU A 156 16.26 -13.87 2.78
N GLU A 157 16.43 -13.25 3.95
CA GLU A 157 15.44 -13.24 5.02
C GLU A 157 14.53 -12.00 4.96
N SER A 158 15.12 -10.82 4.75
CA SER A 158 14.34 -9.58 4.66
C SER A 158 15.10 -8.46 3.94
N VAL A 159 14.34 -7.56 3.32
CA VAL A 159 14.81 -6.27 2.79
C VAL A 159 13.99 -5.18 3.46
N LYS A 160 14.67 -4.22 4.10
CA LYS A 160 14.01 -3.10 4.79
C LYS A 160 14.54 -1.78 4.25
N LEU A 161 13.64 -0.96 3.72
CA LEU A 161 13.92 0.44 3.45
C LEU A 161 14.08 1.16 4.80
N PHE A 162 15.21 1.85 5.03
CA PHE A 162 15.40 2.59 6.27
C PHE A 162 15.68 4.08 6.06
N ASP A 163 16.09 4.49 4.84
CA ASP A 163 16.29 5.91 4.54
C ASP A 163 16.01 6.27 3.10
N VAL A 164 15.46 7.47 2.88
CA VAL A 164 15.30 8.11 1.57
C VAL A 164 15.76 9.55 1.69
N TYR A 165 16.93 9.85 1.14
CA TYR A 165 17.53 11.16 1.24
C TYR A 165 17.48 11.93 -0.09
N LYS A 166 17.08 13.19 0.00
CA LYS A 166 17.15 14.20 -1.05
C LYS A 166 17.76 15.46 -0.44
N GLY A 167 18.80 15.97 -1.02
CA GLY A 167 19.42 17.20 -0.51
C GLY A 167 20.86 17.37 -0.94
N LYS A 168 21.64 18.09 -0.12
CA LYS A 168 23.03 18.42 -0.44
C LYS A 168 23.86 17.16 -0.73
N GLY A 169 24.52 17.12 -1.86
CA GLY A 169 25.32 15.97 -2.31
C GLY A 169 24.59 14.99 -3.22
N ILE A 170 23.27 15.16 -3.40
CA ILE A 170 22.48 14.37 -4.37
C ILE A 170 22.22 15.26 -5.60
N PRO A 171 22.49 14.76 -6.83
CA PRO A 171 22.17 15.50 -8.05
C PRO A 171 20.66 15.82 -8.16
N GLU A 172 20.34 16.94 -8.81
CA GLU A 172 18.95 17.31 -9.08
C GLU A 172 18.21 16.20 -9.86
N GLY A 173 16.95 15.96 -9.53
CA GLY A 173 16.13 14.89 -10.11
C GLY A 173 16.46 13.48 -9.60
N LYS A 174 17.38 13.35 -8.63
CA LYS A 174 17.74 12.05 -8.02
C LYS A 174 17.45 12.00 -6.52
N LYS A 175 17.42 10.78 -6.01
CA LYS A 175 17.33 10.46 -4.58
C LYS A 175 18.29 9.33 -4.22
N SER A 176 18.78 9.32 -3.00
CA SER A 176 19.46 8.18 -2.39
C SER A 176 18.45 7.35 -1.60
N VAL A 177 18.42 6.06 -1.83
CA VAL A 177 17.51 5.13 -1.14
C VAL A 177 18.35 4.05 -0.48
N ALA A 178 18.21 3.89 0.83
CA ALA A 178 19.01 2.97 1.63
C ALA A 178 18.19 1.79 2.13
N TYR A 179 18.72 0.59 1.90
CA TYR A 179 18.12 -0.68 2.31
C TYR A 179 19.07 -1.45 3.23
N SER A 180 18.48 -2.03 4.27
CA SER A 180 19.13 -3.05 5.09
C SER A 180 18.63 -4.42 4.63
N ILE A 181 19.57 -5.29 4.23
CA ILE A 181 19.31 -6.61 3.66
C ILE A 181 19.83 -7.65 4.66
N SER A 182 18.94 -8.50 5.14
CA SER A 182 19.31 -9.59 6.03
C SER A 182 19.32 -10.92 5.28
N PHE A 183 20.41 -11.65 5.46
CA PHE A 183 20.61 -12.98 4.90
C PHE A 183 20.70 -13.99 6.04
N ARG A 184 20.07 -15.13 5.87
CA ARG A 184 20.10 -16.24 6.82
C ARG A 184 19.93 -17.58 6.12
N ALA A 185 20.66 -18.59 6.56
CA ALA A 185 20.38 -19.97 6.17
C ALA A 185 19.13 -20.49 6.89
N ALA A 186 18.32 -21.31 6.22
CA ALA A 186 17.08 -21.85 6.79
C ALA A 186 17.33 -22.89 7.88
N ASP A 187 18.44 -23.63 7.80
CA ASP A 187 18.84 -24.76 8.65
C ASP A 187 20.35 -24.83 8.88
#